data_996eb1a1e161d57234ab10e32f7eac5c
#
_entry.id   996eb1a1e161d57234ab10e32f7eac5c
#
_cell.length_a   1.000
_cell.length_b   1.000
_cell.length_c   1.000
_cell.angle_alpha   90.00
_cell.angle_beta   90.00
_cell.angle_gamma   90.00
#
_symmetry.space_group_name_H-M   'P 1'
#
loop_
_entity.id
_entity.type
_entity.pdbx_description
1 polymer ?
#
loop_
_entity_poly.entity_id
_entity_poly.type
_entity_poly.pdbx_seq_one_letter_code
_entity_poly.pdbx_strand_id
1 'polypeptide(L)'
;PSWEICHPILELNDGRWLLPTATWRGWNGDNPSGDQADIFISDDLGKTWPSFGRSFDGRKTLLTYWEQSVIQLKDNRLLAVCWVYDMKTGTTYPNQYSISENRGENFCDPIATGFHAQTCKVIQLRDEKLLCVYRRHDKPGLWASLSFLENDRWINLNQIPLWQGADSGMYGKSANVFGTLKFGYPSIQELPSGKVLLLFWCVEKDSTNVRWMKLNLD
;
A
#
# COMPACT_ATOMS: atom_id res chain seq x y z
N PRO A 1 15.44 13.10 -6.99
CA PRO A 1 15.29 11.65 -7.15
C PRO A 1 14.15 11.33 -8.11
N SER A 2 14.16 10.11 -8.68
CA SER A 2 12.99 9.57 -9.37
C SER A 2 11.99 9.05 -8.35
N TRP A 3 10.70 9.13 -8.67
CA TRP A 3 9.61 8.72 -7.80
C TRP A 3 8.74 7.69 -8.50
N GLU A 4 8.29 6.68 -7.75
CA GLU A 4 7.20 5.81 -8.17
C GLU A 4 5.87 6.35 -7.62
N ILE A 5 4.81 6.18 -8.39
CA ILE A 5 3.45 6.55 -7.99
C ILE A 5 2.63 5.27 -8.03
N CYS A 6 2.37 4.71 -6.87
CA CYS A 6 1.63 3.45 -6.72
C CYS A 6 0.29 3.62 -6.00
N HIS A 7 -0.12 4.85 -5.77
CA HIS A 7 -1.40 5.17 -5.14
C HIS A 7 -2.07 6.33 -5.89
N PRO A 8 -3.38 6.32 -6.07
CA PRO A 8 -4.09 7.48 -6.61
C PRO A 8 -3.96 8.68 -5.68
N ILE A 9 -4.18 9.88 -6.24
CA ILE A 9 -4.33 11.09 -5.43
C ILE A 9 -5.46 10.86 -4.44
N LEU A 10 -5.20 11.19 -3.18
CA LEU A 10 -6.17 11.19 -2.10
C LEU A 10 -6.65 12.62 -1.87
N GLU A 11 -7.92 12.86 -2.07
CA GLU A 11 -8.58 14.11 -1.67
C GLU A 11 -9.06 13.97 -0.23
N LEU A 12 -8.63 14.87 0.65
CA LEU A 12 -9.07 14.92 2.02
C LEU A 12 -10.41 15.63 2.15
N ASN A 13 -11.12 15.38 3.25
CA ASN A 13 -12.43 15.98 3.54
C ASN A 13 -12.45 17.53 3.52
N ASP A 14 -11.30 18.16 3.71
CA ASP A 14 -11.11 19.61 3.68
C ASP A 14 -10.64 20.16 2.33
N GLY A 15 -10.54 19.30 1.30
CA GLY A 15 -10.16 19.66 -0.05
C GLY A 15 -8.66 19.65 -0.35
N ARG A 16 -7.78 19.32 0.62
CA ARG A 16 -6.34 19.11 0.37
C ARG A 16 -6.14 17.84 -0.45
N TRP A 17 -5.24 17.89 -1.42
CA TRP A 17 -4.83 16.73 -2.19
C TRP A 17 -3.48 16.20 -1.75
N LEU A 18 -3.38 14.88 -1.66
CA LEU A 18 -2.17 14.16 -1.29
C LEU A 18 -1.79 13.20 -2.41
N LEU A 19 -0.50 13.20 -2.78
CA LEU A 19 0.07 12.27 -3.75
C LEU A 19 1.12 11.39 -3.06
N PRO A 20 0.76 10.17 -2.66
CA PRO A 20 1.68 9.22 -2.07
C PRO A 20 2.68 8.69 -3.09
N THR A 21 3.95 8.70 -2.72
CA THR A 21 5.08 8.29 -3.58
C THR A 21 6.11 7.52 -2.78
N ALA A 22 7.04 6.86 -3.46
CA ALA A 22 8.29 6.39 -2.89
C ALA A 22 9.44 6.68 -3.86
N THR A 23 10.65 6.80 -3.35
CA THR A 23 11.81 6.95 -4.23
C THR A 23 12.02 5.69 -5.06
N TRP A 24 12.32 5.88 -6.33
CA TRP A 24 12.57 4.81 -7.28
C TRP A 24 13.94 4.97 -7.92
N ARG A 25 14.60 3.86 -8.15
CA ARG A 25 15.95 3.82 -8.72
C ARG A 25 16.10 4.46 -10.10
N GLY A 26 15.00 4.77 -10.79
CA GLY A 26 15.00 5.22 -12.16
C GLY A 26 15.34 4.09 -13.16
N TRP A 27 15.25 4.40 -14.43
CA TRP A 27 15.57 3.44 -15.49
C TRP A 27 17.05 3.09 -15.55
N ASN A 28 17.92 4.03 -15.18
CA ASN A 28 19.38 3.88 -15.19
C ASN A 28 19.95 3.32 -13.88
N GLY A 29 19.15 3.20 -12.84
CA GLY A 29 19.58 2.69 -11.54
C GLY A 29 20.38 3.66 -10.67
N ASP A 30 20.30 4.97 -10.94
CA ASP A 30 21.16 6.02 -10.36
C ASP A 30 20.62 6.55 -9.03
N ASN A 31 19.41 6.20 -8.63
CA ASN A 31 18.81 6.68 -7.40
C ASN A 31 18.60 5.54 -6.39
N PRO A 32 18.63 5.85 -5.09
CA PRO A 32 18.16 4.94 -4.07
C PRO A 32 16.70 4.54 -4.35
N SER A 33 16.35 3.28 -4.10
CA SER A 33 14.99 2.78 -4.29
C SER A 33 14.32 2.55 -2.94
N GLY A 34 13.20 3.26 -2.68
CA GLY A 34 12.40 3.09 -1.48
C GLY A 34 13.06 3.53 -0.18
N ASP A 35 14.11 4.34 -0.24
CA ASP A 35 14.74 4.90 0.96
C ASP A 35 13.91 6.04 1.58
N GLN A 36 12.93 6.54 0.84
CA GLN A 36 11.98 7.56 1.29
C GLN A 36 10.60 7.25 0.70
N ALA A 37 9.59 7.24 1.55
CA ALA A 37 8.20 7.27 1.14
C ALA A 37 7.61 8.61 1.58
N ASP A 38 7.35 9.47 0.61
CA ASP A 38 6.87 10.82 0.81
C ASP A 38 5.45 10.98 0.27
N ILE A 39 4.74 11.96 0.78
CA ILE A 39 3.40 12.33 0.35
C ILE A 39 3.46 13.79 -0.05
N PHE A 40 3.41 14.08 -1.35
CA PHE A 40 3.32 15.46 -1.82
C PHE A 40 1.96 16.04 -1.50
N ILE A 41 1.94 17.34 -1.15
CA ILE A 41 0.77 18.05 -0.64
C ILE A 41 0.44 19.19 -1.58
N SER A 42 -0.84 19.29 -1.96
CA SER A 42 -1.41 20.39 -2.72
C SER A 42 -2.66 20.93 -2.02
N ASP A 43 -2.71 22.25 -1.86
CA ASP A 43 -3.87 22.97 -1.35
C ASP A 43 -4.59 23.76 -2.47
N ASP A 44 -4.25 23.50 -3.76
CA ASP A 44 -4.80 24.19 -4.93
C ASP A 44 -5.33 23.24 -6.02
N LEU A 45 -5.83 22.08 -5.60
CA LEU A 45 -6.40 21.04 -6.47
C LEU A 45 -5.37 20.48 -7.49
N GLY A 46 -4.14 20.26 -7.02
CA GLY A 46 -3.08 19.62 -7.79
C GLY A 46 -2.39 20.52 -8.80
N LYS A 47 -2.64 21.83 -8.82
CA LYS A 47 -1.94 22.76 -9.70
C LYS A 47 -0.50 22.95 -9.30
N THR A 48 -0.23 22.99 -7.99
CA THR A 48 1.12 23.02 -7.41
C THR A 48 1.26 22.06 -6.25
N TRP A 49 2.49 21.63 -6.00
CA TRP A 49 2.85 20.68 -4.93
C TRP A 49 4.04 21.23 -4.14
N PRO A 50 3.84 22.32 -3.35
CA PRO A 50 4.93 23.08 -2.75
C PRO A 50 5.57 22.40 -1.53
N SER A 51 4.93 21.40 -0.95
CA SER A 51 5.37 20.73 0.26
C SER A 51 5.15 19.23 0.22
N PHE A 52 5.76 18.53 1.16
CA PHE A 52 5.57 17.10 1.35
C PHE A 52 5.74 16.72 2.82
N GLY A 53 5.05 15.66 3.23
CA GLY A 53 5.30 14.95 4.48
C GLY A 53 6.00 13.62 4.21
N ARG A 54 6.81 13.16 5.15
CA ARG A 54 7.49 11.87 5.05
C ARG A 54 6.80 10.84 5.94
N SER A 55 6.23 9.83 5.33
CA SER A 55 5.54 8.75 6.04
C SER A 55 6.52 7.66 6.51
N PHE A 56 7.57 7.38 5.69
CA PHE A 56 8.61 6.41 6.06
C PHE A 56 9.99 6.91 5.60
N ASP A 57 11.00 6.74 6.45
CA ASP A 57 12.39 7.13 6.16
C ASP A 57 13.34 5.93 6.30
N GLY A 58 13.61 5.27 5.19
CA GLY A 58 14.50 4.12 5.12
C GLY A 58 15.95 4.44 5.43
N ARG A 59 16.37 5.69 5.28
CA ARG A 59 17.73 6.14 5.65
C ARG A 59 17.99 6.05 7.14
N LYS A 60 16.92 6.17 7.96
CA LYS A 60 16.98 5.99 9.41
C LYS A 60 16.93 4.51 9.83
N THR A 61 16.13 3.72 9.13
CA THR A 61 15.87 2.34 9.49
C THR A 61 16.75 1.34 8.76
N LEU A 62 17.45 1.77 7.68
CA LEU A 62 18.19 0.93 6.72
C LEU A 62 17.29 -0.08 5.99
N LEU A 63 16.00 0.23 5.92
CA LEU A 63 14.98 -0.56 5.22
C LEU A 63 14.52 0.17 3.97
N THR A 64 13.89 -0.57 3.09
CA THR A 64 13.30 -0.06 1.84
C THR A 64 11.78 -0.05 1.99
N TYR A 65 11.14 1.04 1.60
CA TYR A 65 9.71 1.27 1.67
C TYR A 65 9.16 1.48 0.27
N TRP A 66 8.25 0.60 -0.19
CA TRP A 66 7.66 0.65 -1.52
C TRP A 66 6.13 0.63 -1.46
N GLU A 67 5.51 1.18 -2.49
CA GLU A 67 4.10 1.00 -2.80
C GLU A 67 3.18 1.32 -1.60
N GLN A 68 3.42 2.46 -0.96
CA GLN A 68 2.57 2.86 0.16
C GLN A 68 1.12 3.07 -0.26
N SER A 69 0.19 2.67 0.61
CA SER A 69 -1.23 2.96 0.53
C SER A 69 -1.60 3.93 1.63
N VAL A 70 -2.25 5.04 1.27
CA VAL A 70 -2.60 6.09 2.23
C VAL A 70 -4.10 6.32 2.20
N ILE A 71 -4.72 6.39 3.37
CA ILE A 71 -6.16 6.70 3.52
C ILE A 71 -6.38 7.76 4.59
N GLN A 72 -7.48 8.51 4.46
CA GLN A 72 -8.01 9.30 5.56
C GLN A 72 -8.95 8.42 6.39
N LEU A 73 -8.68 8.36 7.69
CA LEU A 73 -9.53 7.69 8.65
C LEU A 73 -10.78 8.55 8.95
N LYS A 74 -11.82 7.96 9.53
CA LYS A 74 -13.04 8.66 9.90
C LYS A 74 -12.85 9.78 10.94
N ASP A 75 -11.80 9.68 11.75
CA ASP A 75 -11.37 10.69 12.69
C ASP A 75 -10.51 11.81 12.08
N ASN A 76 -10.40 11.82 10.74
CA ASN A 76 -9.61 12.73 9.91
C ASN A 76 -8.08 12.55 9.99
N ARG A 77 -7.55 11.63 10.78
CA ARG A 77 -6.15 11.27 10.73
C ARG A 77 -5.83 10.53 9.43
N LEU A 78 -4.55 10.49 9.06
CA LEU A 78 -4.10 9.69 7.92
C LEU A 78 -3.42 8.43 8.41
N LEU A 79 -3.67 7.33 7.71
CA LEU A 79 -2.99 6.07 7.87
C LEU A 79 -2.23 5.75 6.59
N ALA A 80 -0.92 5.63 6.68
CA ALA A 80 -0.06 5.12 5.62
C ALA A 80 0.36 3.69 5.94
N VAL A 81 0.28 2.78 4.97
CA VAL A 81 0.74 1.39 5.09
C VAL A 81 1.71 1.11 3.95
N CYS A 82 2.86 0.52 4.24
CA CYS A 82 3.93 0.35 3.27
C CYS A 82 4.50 -1.07 3.25
N TRP A 83 4.89 -1.53 2.06
CA TRP A 83 5.70 -2.73 1.91
C TRP A 83 7.12 -2.44 2.39
N VAL A 84 7.68 -3.33 3.22
CA VAL A 84 8.99 -3.17 3.84
C VAL A 84 9.91 -4.30 3.43
N TYR A 85 11.11 -3.93 2.99
CA TYR A 85 12.10 -4.85 2.47
C TYR A 85 13.51 -4.43 2.87
N ASP A 86 14.38 -5.40 3.14
CA ASP A 86 15.81 -5.16 3.34
C ASP A 86 16.57 -5.55 2.06
N MET A 87 17.02 -4.55 1.33
CA MET A 87 17.79 -4.75 0.09
C MET A 87 19.14 -5.44 0.33
N LYS A 88 19.71 -5.31 1.53
CA LYS A 88 21.01 -5.89 1.85
C LYS A 88 20.92 -7.38 2.09
N THR A 89 19.93 -7.82 2.86
CA THR A 89 19.74 -9.22 3.21
C THR A 89 18.79 -9.97 2.27
N GLY A 90 17.96 -9.23 1.53
CA GLY A 90 16.91 -9.82 0.70
C GLY A 90 15.69 -10.27 1.51
N THR A 91 15.50 -9.72 2.71
CA THR A 91 14.43 -10.11 3.62
C THR A 91 13.21 -9.22 3.45
N THR A 92 12.04 -9.82 3.29
CA THR A 92 10.76 -9.11 3.42
C THR A 92 10.35 -9.05 4.87
N TYR A 93 10.12 -7.84 5.37
CA TYR A 93 9.60 -7.61 6.72
C TYR A 93 8.08 -7.53 6.73
N PRO A 94 7.42 -7.67 7.89
CA PRO A 94 6.03 -7.28 8.01
C PRO A 94 5.83 -5.85 7.53
N ASN A 95 4.70 -5.60 6.87
CA ASN A 95 4.33 -4.23 6.50
C ASN A 95 4.36 -3.34 7.73
N GLN A 96 4.71 -2.10 7.53
CA GLN A 96 4.65 -1.09 8.58
C GLN A 96 3.58 -0.06 8.24
N TYR A 97 3.03 0.54 9.27
CA TYR A 97 2.12 1.67 9.16
C TYR A 97 2.66 2.87 9.94
N SER A 98 2.19 4.03 9.55
CA SER A 98 2.46 5.29 10.23
C SER A 98 1.22 6.16 10.19
N ILE A 99 1.00 6.98 11.23
CA ILE A 99 -0.19 7.81 11.40
C ILE A 99 0.22 9.28 11.37
N SER A 100 -0.57 10.11 10.70
CA SER A 100 -0.46 11.57 10.73
C SER A 100 -1.71 12.17 11.35
N GLU A 101 -1.51 13.07 12.31
CA GLU A 101 -2.57 13.85 12.97
C GLU A 101 -2.74 15.25 12.37
N ASN A 102 -1.83 15.65 11.49
CA ASN A 102 -1.73 17.00 10.93
C ASN A 102 -1.79 17.01 9.39
N ARG A 103 -2.72 16.28 8.81
CA ARG A 103 -3.05 16.33 7.38
C ARG A 103 -1.87 15.94 6.46
N GLY A 104 -1.00 15.04 6.91
CA GLY A 104 0.11 14.49 6.12
C GLY A 104 1.42 15.26 6.22
N GLU A 105 1.52 16.31 7.04
CA GLU A 105 2.75 17.08 7.21
C GLU A 105 3.82 16.31 8.00
N ASN A 106 3.39 15.59 9.03
CA ASN A 106 4.26 14.71 9.82
C ASN A 106 3.57 13.39 10.13
N PHE A 107 4.37 12.36 10.30
CA PHE A 107 3.94 11.01 10.63
C PHE A 107 4.68 10.50 11.85
N CYS A 108 4.03 9.63 12.63
CA CYS A 108 4.69 8.93 13.74
C CYS A 108 5.77 7.96 13.22
N ASP A 109 6.60 7.44 14.11
CA ASP A 109 7.55 6.40 13.77
C ASP A 109 6.83 5.14 13.25
N PRO A 110 7.39 4.44 12.25
CA PRO A 110 6.77 3.28 11.66
C PRO A 110 6.59 2.12 12.65
N ILE A 111 5.41 1.51 12.63
CA ILE A 111 5.01 0.40 13.50
C ILE A 111 4.65 -0.82 12.64
N ALA A 112 5.06 -2.01 13.04
CA ALA A 112 4.77 -3.23 12.30
C ALA A 112 3.28 -3.63 12.40
N THR A 113 2.69 -4.01 11.25
CA THR A 113 1.30 -4.52 11.18
C THR A 113 1.19 -5.99 11.62
N GLY A 114 2.29 -6.75 11.59
CA GLY A 114 2.31 -8.19 11.87
C GLY A 114 1.96 -9.07 10.67
N PHE A 115 1.63 -8.52 9.49
CA PHE A 115 1.44 -9.30 8.26
C PHE A 115 2.42 -8.89 7.16
N HIS A 116 2.68 -9.80 6.23
CA HIS A 116 3.58 -9.58 5.09
C HIS A 116 2.76 -9.39 3.81
N ALA A 117 2.95 -8.25 3.16
CA ALA A 117 2.25 -7.92 1.93
C ALA A 117 3.17 -7.20 0.95
N GLN A 118 2.98 -7.49 -0.33
CA GLN A 118 3.48 -6.67 -1.44
C GLN A 118 2.28 -5.96 -2.06
N THR A 119 2.45 -4.70 -2.46
CA THR A 119 1.38 -3.94 -3.13
C THR A 119 0.06 -3.99 -2.33
N CYS A 120 0.13 -3.61 -1.08
CA CYS A 120 -1.05 -3.58 -0.20
C CYS A 120 -1.95 -2.38 -0.54
N LYS A 121 -3.25 -2.63 -0.69
CA LYS A 121 -4.28 -1.59 -0.68
C LYS A 121 -5.10 -1.69 0.58
N VAL A 122 -5.31 -0.56 1.25
CA VAL A 122 -6.10 -0.48 2.48
C VAL A 122 -7.29 0.45 2.30
N ILE A 123 -8.41 0.10 2.88
CA ILE A 123 -9.57 0.99 3.10
C ILE A 123 -10.05 0.84 4.54
N GLN A 124 -10.63 1.91 5.09
CA GLN A 124 -11.41 1.83 6.31
C GLN A 124 -12.88 1.60 5.96
N LEU A 125 -13.45 0.55 6.51
CA LEU A 125 -14.84 0.16 6.34
C LEU A 125 -15.78 1.03 7.19
N ARG A 126 -17.10 0.93 6.96
CA ARG A 126 -18.12 1.67 7.73
C ARG A 126 -18.13 1.30 9.21
N ASP A 127 -17.75 0.10 9.55
CA ASP A 127 -17.62 -0.39 10.94
C ASP A 127 -16.22 -0.13 11.54
N GLU A 128 -15.45 0.77 10.89
CA GLU A 128 -14.10 1.21 11.28
C GLU A 128 -12.99 0.16 11.15
N LYS A 129 -13.32 -1.07 10.77
CA LYS A 129 -12.30 -2.05 10.44
C LYS A 129 -11.50 -1.63 9.23
N LEU A 130 -10.28 -2.14 9.14
CA LEU A 130 -9.38 -1.96 8.03
C LEU A 130 -9.37 -3.23 7.18
N LEU A 131 -9.72 -3.10 5.91
CA LEU A 131 -9.57 -4.17 4.93
C LEU A 131 -8.31 -3.89 4.11
N CYS A 132 -7.37 -4.83 4.13
CA CYS A 132 -6.18 -4.81 3.31
C CYS A 132 -6.25 -5.92 2.26
N VAL A 133 -5.96 -5.59 0.99
CA VAL A 133 -5.85 -6.59 -0.09
C VAL A 133 -4.46 -6.50 -0.70
N TYR A 134 -3.79 -7.65 -0.86
CA TYR A 134 -2.37 -7.69 -1.21
C TYR A 134 -1.90 -9.01 -1.81
N ARG A 135 -0.73 -8.98 -2.46
CA ARG A 135 0.05 -10.18 -2.78
C ARG A 135 0.90 -10.58 -1.58
N ARG A 136 1.19 -11.88 -1.48
CA ARG A 136 2.20 -12.40 -0.56
C ARG A 136 3.39 -12.94 -1.36
N HIS A 137 4.58 -12.97 -0.74
CA HIS A 137 5.77 -13.60 -1.32
C HIS A 137 5.90 -15.08 -0.92
N ASP A 138 5.24 -15.49 0.17
CA ASP A 138 5.37 -16.81 0.80
C ASP A 138 4.16 -17.73 0.53
N LYS A 139 3.08 -17.20 -0.06
CA LYS A 139 1.86 -17.95 -0.36
C LYS A 139 1.28 -17.52 -1.71
N PRO A 140 0.65 -18.45 -2.45
CA PRO A 140 0.09 -18.14 -3.76
C PRO A 140 -1.12 -17.21 -3.68
N GLY A 141 -1.30 -16.43 -4.72
CA GLY A 141 -2.51 -15.68 -5.01
C GLY A 141 -2.66 -14.36 -4.27
N LEU A 142 -3.86 -13.81 -4.40
CA LEU A 142 -4.29 -12.56 -3.80
C LEU A 142 -4.95 -12.85 -2.44
N TRP A 143 -4.58 -12.07 -1.45
CA TRP A 143 -5.00 -12.24 -0.05
C TRP A 143 -5.70 -11.01 0.48
N ALA A 144 -6.53 -11.20 1.48
CA ALA A 144 -7.08 -10.13 2.30
C ALA A 144 -6.76 -10.34 3.77
N SER A 145 -6.59 -9.25 4.50
CA SER A 145 -6.64 -9.23 5.96
C SER A 145 -7.68 -8.23 6.44
N LEU A 146 -8.40 -8.62 7.48
CA LEU A 146 -9.28 -7.75 8.24
C LEU A 146 -8.59 -7.40 9.54
N SER A 147 -8.55 -6.12 9.89
CA SER A 147 -7.84 -5.59 11.05
C SER A 147 -8.59 -4.39 11.62
N PHE A 148 -8.15 -3.85 12.73
CA PHE A 148 -8.61 -2.56 13.26
C PHE A 148 -7.49 -1.87 14.05
N LEU A 149 -7.68 -0.58 14.34
CA LEU A 149 -6.79 0.18 15.21
C LEU A 149 -7.44 0.29 16.60
N GLU A 150 -6.71 -0.16 17.62
CA GLU A 150 -7.07 0.02 19.02
C GLU A 150 -6.01 0.85 19.73
N ASN A 151 -6.34 2.08 20.09
CA ASN A 151 -5.36 3.04 20.65
C ASN A 151 -4.08 3.13 19.79
N ASP A 152 -4.28 3.29 18.49
CA ASP A 152 -3.25 3.34 17.45
C ASP A 152 -2.44 2.05 17.25
N ARG A 153 -2.80 0.96 17.92
CA ARG A 153 -2.19 -0.36 17.72
C ARG A 153 -2.95 -1.13 16.65
N TRP A 154 -2.22 -1.68 15.70
CA TRP A 154 -2.77 -2.54 14.67
C TRP A 154 -3.12 -3.92 15.22
N ILE A 155 -4.38 -4.32 15.16
CA ILE A 155 -4.87 -5.63 15.61
C ILE A 155 -5.37 -6.40 14.39
N ASN A 156 -4.72 -7.51 14.09
CA ASN A 156 -5.16 -8.41 13.01
C ASN A 156 -6.28 -9.33 13.51
N LEU A 157 -7.37 -9.40 12.78
CA LEU A 157 -8.52 -10.27 13.07
C LEU A 157 -8.45 -11.58 12.28
N ASN A 158 -8.31 -11.46 10.94
CA ASN A 158 -8.34 -12.61 10.05
C ASN A 158 -7.53 -12.36 8.77
N GLN A 159 -7.03 -13.45 8.15
CA GLN A 159 -6.40 -13.44 6.83
C GLN A 159 -6.92 -14.59 5.99
N ILE A 160 -7.39 -14.28 4.78
CA ILE A 160 -7.94 -15.27 3.86
C ILE A 160 -7.38 -15.11 2.45
N PRO A 161 -7.23 -16.20 1.68
CA PRO A 161 -6.99 -16.11 0.25
C PRO A 161 -8.28 -15.71 -0.46
N LEU A 162 -8.18 -14.76 -1.40
CA LEU A 162 -9.29 -14.33 -2.25
C LEU A 162 -9.24 -15.00 -3.62
N TRP A 163 -8.04 -15.22 -4.14
CA TRP A 163 -7.82 -15.83 -5.45
C TRP A 163 -6.45 -16.54 -5.46
N GLN A 164 -6.40 -17.75 -5.98
CA GLN A 164 -5.22 -18.62 -5.99
C GLN A 164 -4.87 -19.13 -7.39
N GLY A 165 -5.21 -18.36 -8.44
CA GLY A 165 -4.98 -18.74 -9.83
C GLY A 165 -3.53 -18.59 -10.31
N ALA A 166 -2.60 -18.14 -9.46
CA ALA A 166 -1.17 -18.04 -9.74
C ALA A 166 -0.35 -18.23 -8.46
N ASP A 167 0.95 -18.46 -8.65
CA ASP A 167 1.91 -18.51 -7.55
C ASP A 167 1.97 -17.18 -6.79
N SER A 168 2.80 -17.13 -5.75
CA SER A 168 3.00 -15.94 -4.96
C SER A 168 3.58 -14.77 -5.78
N GLY A 169 3.63 -13.62 -5.15
CA GLY A 169 4.13 -12.39 -5.76
C GLY A 169 5.61 -12.43 -6.15
N MET A 170 6.18 -11.28 -6.30
CA MET A 170 7.53 -11.09 -6.78
C MET A 170 8.58 -11.65 -5.82
N TYR A 171 9.50 -12.48 -6.36
CA TYR A 171 10.72 -12.92 -5.68
C TYR A 171 11.94 -12.22 -6.28
N GLY A 172 12.90 -11.86 -5.43
CA GLY A 172 14.21 -11.37 -5.85
C GLY A 172 14.40 -9.86 -5.81
N LYS A 173 15.61 -9.43 -6.15
CA LYS A 173 16.12 -8.07 -5.89
C LYS A 173 16.18 -7.17 -7.13
N SER A 174 15.70 -7.62 -8.27
CA SER A 174 15.85 -6.86 -9.52
C SER A 174 14.52 -6.62 -10.23
N ALA A 175 14.46 -5.54 -11.01
CA ALA A 175 13.31 -5.21 -11.84
C ALA A 175 12.98 -6.29 -12.90
N ASN A 176 13.93 -7.14 -13.23
CA ASN A 176 13.69 -8.26 -14.16
C ASN A 176 12.63 -9.23 -13.64
N VAL A 177 12.39 -9.25 -12.33
CA VAL A 177 11.37 -10.07 -11.68
C VAL A 177 9.95 -9.56 -11.98
N PHE A 178 9.77 -8.28 -12.33
CA PHE A 178 8.45 -7.75 -12.70
C PHE A 178 7.82 -8.50 -13.87
N GLY A 179 8.61 -8.95 -14.83
CA GLY A 179 8.13 -9.78 -15.96
C GLY A 179 7.57 -11.14 -15.54
N THR A 180 7.83 -11.60 -14.33
CA THR A 180 7.32 -12.87 -13.80
C THR A 180 6.00 -12.74 -13.07
N LEU A 181 5.55 -11.52 -12.78
CA LEU A 181 4.28 -11.27 -12.09
C LEU A 181 3.11 -11.77 -12.95
N LYS A 182 2.21 -12.52 -12.32
CA LYS A 182 1.02 -13.07 -12.96
C LYS A 182 -0.28 -12.43 -12.49
N PHE A 183 -0.21 -11.56 -11.47
CA PHE A 183 -1.37 -10.85 -10.96
C PHE A 183 -0.92 -9.67 -10.10
N GLY A 184 -1.81 -8.76 -9.89
CA GLY A 184 -1.58 -7.65 -8.97
C GLY A 184 -2.46 -6.49 -9.23
N TYR A 185 -2.10 -5.53 -8.78
CA TYR A 185 -2.36 -4.26 -8.20
C TYR A 185 -3.86 -4.17 -7.87
N PRO A 186 -4.26 -4.59 -6.66
CA PRO A 186 -5.67 -4.56 -6.28
C PRO A 186 -6.16 -3.12 -6.14
N SER A 187 -7.40 -2.90 -6.54
CA SER A 187 -8.20 -1.71 -6.23
C SER A 187 -9.43 -2.16 -5.48
N ILE A 188 -9.73 -1.52 -4.36
CA ILE A 188 -10.84 -1.91 -3.49
C ILE A 188 -11.67 -0.69 -3.11
N GLN A 189 -12.99 -0.89 -3.02
CA GLN A 189 -13.92 0.13 -2.59
C GLN A 189 -15.14 -0.49 -1.89
N GLU A 190 -15.52 0.05 -0.75
CA GLU A 190 -16.80 -0.30 -0.12
C GLU A 190 -17.96 0.34 -0.87
N LEU A 191 -18.91 -0.48 -1.28
CA LEU A 191 -20.12 -0.05 -1.99
C LEU A 191 -21.19 0.44 -1.01
N PRO A 192 -22.20 1.21 -1.49
CA PRO A 192 -23.35 1.59 -0.67
C PRO A 192 -24.08 0.42 0.00
N SER A 193 -24.01 -0.77 -0.59
CA SER A 193 -24.60 -2.00 -0.05
C SER A 193 -23.85 -2.63 1.12
N GLY A 194 -22.67 -2.08 1.53
CA GLY A 194 -21.78 -2.67 2.53
C GLY A 194 -20.85 -3.76 1.98
N LYS A 195 -21.05 -4.20 0.72
CA LYS A 195 -20.13 -5.13 0.05
C LYS A 195 -18.89 -4.36 -0.43
N VAL A 196 -17.76 -5.05 -0.53
CA VAL A 196 -16.54 -4.47 -1.12
C VAL A 196 -16.40 -4.94 -2.56
N LEU A 197 -16.24 -4.00 -3.49
CA LEU A 197 -15.81 -4.27 -4.85
C LEU A 197 -14.28 -4.35 -4.87
N LEU A 198 -13.76 -5.45 -5.40
CA LEU A 198 -12.34 -5.67 -5.63
C LEU A 198 -12.11 -5.84 -7.13
N LEU A 199 -11.09 -5.14 -7.66
CA LEU A 199 -10.57 -5.34 -9.01
C LEU A 199 -9.08 -5.62 -8.94
N PHE A 200 -8.58 -6.49 -9.83
CA PHE A 200 -7.14 -6.73 -9.99
C PHE A 200 -6.87 -7.31 -11.38
N TRP A 201 -5.65 -7.13 -11.89
CA TRP A 201 -5.24 -7.78 -13.12
C TRP A 201 -4.65 -9.16 -12.81
N CYS A 202 -4.79 -10.10 -13.74
CA CYS A 202 -4.15 -11.41 -13.67
C CYS A 202 -3.87 -11.98 -15.06
N VAL A 203 -2.91 -12.88 -15.13
CA VAL A 203 -2.61 -13.65 -16.35
C VAL A 203 -3.18 -15.04 -16.18
N GLU A 204 -4.06 -15.42 -17.08
CA GLU A 204 -4.71 -16.73 -17.13
C GLU A 204 -4.67 -17.26 -18.54
N LYS A 205 -4.18 -18.50 -18.71
CA LYS A 205 -4.06 -19.14 -20.04
C LYS A 205 -3.37 -18.22 -21.07
N ASP A 206 -2.27 -17.60 -20.68
CA ASP A 206 -1.45 -16.68 -21.50
C ASP A 206 -2.14 -15.37 -21.92
N SER A 207 -3.28 -15.05 -21.31
CA SER A 207 -3.99 -13.79 -21.52
C SER A 207 -4.01 -12.95 -20.25
N THR A 208 -3.75 -11.64 -20.40
CA THR A 208 -3.92 -10.68 -19.31
C THR A 208 -5.39 -10.28 -19.22
N ASN A 209 -5.96 -10.42 -18.04
CA ASN A 209 -7.36 -10.14 -17.75
C ASN A 209 -7.47 -9.16 -16.58
N VAL A 210 -8.60 -8.49 -16.49
CA VAL A 210 -9.03 -7.79 -15.28
C VAL A 210 -10.14 -8.65 -14.64
N ARG A 211 -9.89 -9.07 -13.41
CA ARG A 211 -10.90 -9.74 -12.59
C ARG A 211 -11.53 -8.75 -11.62
N TRP A 212 -12.79 -9.00 -11.33
CA TRP A 212 -13.49 -8.33 -10.25
C TRP A 212 -14.27 -9.33 -9.41
N MET A 213 -14.46 -8.99 -8.14
CA MET A 213 -15.31 -9.75 -7.23
C MET A 213 -15.96 -8.82 -6.21
N LYS A 214 -17.10 -9.25 -5.68
CA LYS A 214 -17.77 -8.59 -4.56
C LYS A 214 -17.55 -9.44 -3.32
N LEU A 215 -16.94 -8.85 -2.30
CA LEU A 215 -16.69 -9.51 -1.03
C LEU A 215 -17.84 -9.19 -0.07
N ASN A 216 -18.34 -10.21 0.62
CA ASN A 216 -19.13 -10.07 1.84
C ASN A 216 -18.17 -10.14 3.03
N LEU A 217 -18.40 -9.33 4.03
CA LEU A 217 -17.54 -9.23 5.21
C LEU A 217 -18.24 -9.75 6.49
N ASP A 218 -19.35 -10.48 6.28
CA ASP A 218 -20.13 -11.15 7.33
C ASP A 218 -19.39 -12.34 7.93
#